data_30efc948ada3f2894a14b395787fbd55
#
_entry.id   30efc948ada3f2894a14b395787fbd55
#
_cell.length_a   1.000
_cell.length_b   1.000
_cell.length_c   1.000
_cell.angle_alpha   90.00
_cell.angle_beta   90.00
_cell.angle_gamma   90.00
#
_symmetry.space_group_name_H-M   'P 1'
#
loop_
_entity.id
_entity.type
_entity.pdbx_description
1 polymer ?
#
loop_
_entity_poly.entity_id
_entity_poly.type
_entity_poly.pdbx_seq_one_letter_code
_entity_poly.pdbx_strand_id
1 'polypeptide(L)'
;MKKTQDGYVWRKGTGVRKGNLHCGGVVDPPERQTAPVDYIYDAVVIGAGYSGLMAARDMTDCGLSVLMLEARDRVGGRTYTVESDGFLYEMGGTWVTHHMAYLFQEMTRYKLDRDLILTHDRQYANDYYTINVPGATPRKLSHEEAGEITARAWNIFVNVDGQNCRAICPLPHAQLDNILVDRLEVERYDKISCRDRFEEIKHLLTPEEAGILTALLLHISGGSMENSSLWDMVRSHALMSYSPDNFGPIWTTFKLRQGQSALARAMFEEAVDNGLQYAFQTPIKSVIDETNVVKVTTTGGKQYRARRVVSTIPLNVLHTISFTPPLSPTRQQAIAIGHVNHMTKIHADVKGSDLTSWNGMRYPNLLMFGYGDGVTPSGNAHIVGFGKDERDVFVPERDPEKAIDAFQKLHPMEVEKMVFHNWNTDPWSQGGPAWWRPEFMSKYQDELQSRHGQVFFASADWAHGWRASIDGALEQGSQAALQIIRELKSACNKPVKARM
;
A
#
# COMPACT_ATOMS: atom_id res chain seq x y z
N MET A 1 9.11 19.43 12.38
CA MET A 1 9.19 18.00 12.02
C MET A 1 10.64 17.55 12.10
N LYS A 2 10.90 16.29 12.53
CA LYS A 2 12.24 15.67 12.48
C LYS A 2 12.54 15.19 11.08
N LYS A 3 13.80 14.80 10.82
CA LYS A 3 14.24 14.36 9.49
C LYS A 3 14.35 12.86 9.45
N THR A 4 13.79 12.23 8.40
CA THR A 4 13.89 10.79 8.16
C THR A 4 15.14 10.44 7.34
N GLN A 5 15.60 9.18 7.47
CA GLN A 5 16.65 8.60 6.64
C GLN A 5 16.10 8.12 5.28
N ASP A 6 14.78 8.00 5.14
CA ASP A 6 14.09 7.52 3.94
C ASP A 6 13.90 8.64 2.90
N GLY A 7 13.75 8.20 1.63
CA GLY A 7 13.45 9.06 0.49
C GLY A 7 14.68 9.68 -0.17
N TYR A 8 14.42 10.29 -1.32
CA TYR A 8 15.43 10.92 -2.18
C TYR A 8 14.90 12.26 -2.68
N VAL A 9 15.82 13.21 -2.86
CA VAL A 9 15.57 14.46 -3.56
C VAL A 9 16.62 14.61 -4.65
N TRP A 10 16.16 14.82 -5.88
CA TRP A 10 16.99 15.32 -6.96
C TRP A 10 16.68 16.80 -7.23
N ARG A 11 17.69 17.58 -7.48
CA ARG A 11 17.55 18.98 -7.91
C ARG A 11 18.44 19.25 -9.12
N LYS A 12 17.91 19.98 -10.06
CA LYS A 12 18.70 20.47 -11.21
C LYS A 12 19.96 21.17 -10.73
N GLY A 13 21.10 20.76 -11.25
CA GLY A 13 22.43 21.30 -10.92
C GLY A 13 23.08 20.74 -9.64
N THR A 14 22.37 20.03 -8.76
CA THR A 14 22.97 19.46 -7.54
C THR A 14 22.87 17.93 -7.44
N GLY A 15 22.07 17.30 -8.32
CA GLY A 15 21.91 15.85 -8.37
C GLY A 15 21.06 15.27 -7.24
N VAL A 16 21.19 13.95 -7.00
CA VAL A 16 20.39 13.17 -6.03
C VAL A 16 21.02 13.21 -4.64
N ARG A 17 20.18 13.37 -3.63
CA ARG A 17 20.52 13.21 -2.21
C ARG A 17 19.55 12.28 -1.53
N LYS A 18 20.04 11.36 -0.69
CA LYS A 18 19.23 10.43 0.10
C LYS A 18 18.93 11.01 1.49
N GLY A 19 17.67 10.79 1.97
CA GLY A 19 17.24 11.14 3.32
C GLY A 19 17.24 12.63 3.61
N ASN A 20 17.25 12.95 4.92
CA ASN A 20 17.31 14.33 5.42
C ASN A 20 16.06 15.17 5.09
N LEU A 21 14.93 14.50 4.79
CA LEU A 21 13.64 15.12 4.52
C LEU A 21 12.84 15.26 5.82
N HIS A 22 12.18 16.40 6.03
CA HIS A 22 11.29 16.59 7.17
C HIS A 22 10.09 15.64 7.06
N CYS A 23 9.80 14.89 8.14
CA CYS A 23 8.73 13.91 8.17
C CYS A 23 8.02 13.93 9.54
N GLY A 24 6.69 14.09 9.52
CA GLY A 24 5.88 14.06 10.73
C GLY A 24 5.81 12.69 11.41
N GLY A 25 6.12 11.64 10.67
CA GLY A 25 6.11 10.26 11.17
C GLY A 25 7.35 9.84 11.96
N VAL A 26 8.44 10.62 11.95
CA VAL A 26 9.69 10.29 12.68
C VAL A 26 9.46 10.29 14.18
N VAL A 27 9.86 9.22 14.84
CA VAL A 27 9.72 9.02 16.29
C VAL A 27 11.02 9.38 17.00
N ASP A 28 10.92 10.33 17.96
CA ASP A 28 12.02 10.78 18.79
C ASP A 28 11.53 11.04 20.21
N PRO A 29 12.09 10.40 21.25
CA PRO A 29 13.21 9.45 21.19
C PRO A 29 12.82 8.13 20.44
N PRO A 30 13.80 7.44 19.81
CA PRO A 30 13.52 6.24 19.04
C PRO A 30 13.17 5.01 19.90
N GLU A 31 13.41 5.07 21.21
CA GLU A 31 13.13 3.99 22.14
C GLU A 31 12.47 4.51 23.42
N ARG A 32 11.41 3.81 23.86
CA ARG A 32 10.77 4.01 25.16
C ARG A 32 10.45 2.64 25.74
N GLN A 33 11.28 2.17 26.64
CA GLN A 33 11.14 0.91 27.33
C GLN A 33 11.34 1.09 28.81
N THR A 34 10.38 0.63 29.60
CA THR A 34 10.42 0.72 31.09
C THR A 34 10.44 -0.65 31.73
N ALA A 35 10.16 -1.70 30.95
CA ALA A 35 10.13 -3.07 31.46
C ALA A 35 11.54 -3.65 31.70
N PRO A 36 11.71 -4.52 32.70
CA PRO A 36 12.96 -5.26 32.91
C PRO A 36 13.36 -6.12 31.70
N VAL A 37 14.64 -6.49 31.62
CA VAL A 37 15.21 -7.25 30.48
C VAL A 37 14.47 -8.57 30.24
N ASP A 38 14.04 -9.29 31.29
CA ASP A 38 13.37 -10.59 31.21
C ASP A 38 11.84 -10.48 31.23
N TYR A 39 11.31 -9.30 31.03
CA TYR A 39 9.86 -9.09 31.02
C TYR A 39 9.18 -9.82 29.88
N ILE A 40 8.05 -10.46 30.17
CA ILE A 40 7.23 -11.12 29.17
C ILE A 40 6.02 -10.22 28.87
N TYR A 41 6.03 -9.60 27.70
CA TYR A 41 4.92 -8.80 27.22
C TYR A 41 3.70 -9.67 26.91
N ASP A 42 2.50 -9.11 26.99
CA ASP A 42 1.30 -9.79 26.48
C ASP A 42 1.40 -9.93 24.95
N ALA A 43 1.89 -8.88 24.26
CA ALA A 43 2.15 -8.93 22.83
C ALA A 43 3.40 -8.15 22.40
N VAL A 44 4.12 -8.67 21.40
CA VAL A 44 5.08 -7.91 20.61
C VAL A 44 4.50 -7.70 19.22
N VAL A 45 4.50 -6.44 18.76
CA VAL A 45 4.11 -6.04 17.40
C VAL A 45 5.36 -5.73 16.59
N ILE A 46 5.55 -6.43 15.47
CA ILE A 46 6.67 -6.23 14.55
C ILE A 46 6.18 -5.39 13.38
N GLY A 47 6.64 -4.14 13.32
CA GLY A 47 6.27 -3.14 12.34
C GLY A 47 5.35 -2.04 12.87
N ALA A 48 5.66 -0.78 12.54
CA ALA A 48 4.87 0.42 12.86
C ALA A 48 4.14 0.97 11.61
N GLY A 49 3.77 0.09 10.67
CA GLY A 49 2.81 0.39 9.63
C GLY A 49 1.38 0.43 10.18
N TYR A 50 0.41 0.79 9.39
CA TYR A 50 -0.98 0.94 9.84
C TYR A 50 -1.56 -0.33 10.50
N SER A 51 -1.19 -1.51 10.04
CA SER A 51 -1.62 -2.77 10.68
C SER A 51 -1.05 -2.90 12.10
N GLY A 52 0.25 -2.62 12.27
CA GLY A 52 0.87 -2.66 13.59
C GLY A 52 0.36 -1.58 14.53
N LEU A 53 0.14 -0.37 14.01
CA LEU A 53 -0.44 0.74 14.77
C LEU A 53 -1.84 0.41 15.29
N MET A 54 -2.70 -0.14 14.43
CA MET A 54 -4.04 -0.58 14.80
C MET A 54 -3.99 -1.67 15.87
N ALA A 55 -3.17 -2.70 15.65
CA ALA A 55 -3.05 -3.81 16.59
C ALA A 55 -2.51 -3.34 17.95
N ALA A 56 -1.46 -2.51 17.96
CA ALA A 56 -0.87 -2.01 19.19
C ALA A 56 -1.82 -1.13 19.98
N ARG A 57 -2.50 -0.17 19.32
CA ARG A 57 -3.46 0.72 19.95
C ARG A 57 -4.61 -0.06 20.59
N ASP A 58 -5.26 -0.96 19.83
CA ASP A 58 -6.41 -1.71 20.34
C ASP A 58 -6.03 -2.61 21.52
N MET A 59 -4.86 -3.22 21.49
CA MET A 59 -4.36 -4.04 22.60
C MET A 59 -4.01 -3.21 23.83
N THR A 60 -3.36 -2.05 23.67
CA THR A 60 -3.03 -1.16 24.80
C THR A 60 -4.28 -0.50 25.40
N ASP A 61 -5.24 -0.11 24.56
CA ASP A 61 -6.54 0.41 25.01
C ASP A 61 -7.29 -0.61 25.88
N CYS A 62 -7.09 -1.90 25.59
CA CYS A 62 -7.58 -3.00 26.42
C CYS A 62 -6.70 -3.33 27.64
N GLY A 63 -5.64 -2.58 27.93
CA GLY A 63 -4.78 -2.74 29.08
C GLY A 63 -3.76 -3.89 28.96
N LEU A 64 -3.48 -4.38 27.76
CA LEU A 64 -2.40 -5.35 27.53
C LEU A 64 -1.05 -4.63 27.50
N SER A 65 0.00 -5.32 28.02
CA SER A 65 1.37 -4.85 27.90
C SER A 65 1.91 -5.16 26.50
N VAL A 66 2.18 -4.11 25.72
CA VAL A 66 2.59 -4.22 24.31
C VAL A 66 3.93 -3.55 24.06
N LEU A 67 4.80 -4.23 23.30
CA LEU A 67 6.03 -3.68 22.76
C LEU A 67 5.96 -3.64 21.22
N MET A 68 6.21 -2.49 20.62
CA MET A 68 6.32 -2.31 19.17
C MET A 68 7.79 -2.21 18.75
N LEU A 69 8.15 -2.98 17.71
CA LEU A 69 9.51 -3.01 17.14
C LEU A 69 9.43 -2.61 15.66
N GLU A 70 10.10 -1.53 15.29
CA GLU A 70 10.10 -0.99 13.92
C GLU A 70 11.52 -0.88 13.36
N ALA A 71 11.69 -1.30 12.10
CA ALA A 71 12.99 -1.26 11.44
C ALA A 71 13.43 0.15 11.02
N ARG A 72 12.48 1.03 10.74
CA ARG A 72 12.70 2.43 10.32
C ARG A 72 12.76 3.39 11.51
N ASP A 73 13.02 4.65 11.22
CA ASP A 73 12.99 5.77 12.18
C ASP A 73 11.58 6.39 12.33
N ARG A 74 10.57 5.87 11.64
CA ARG A 74 9.24 6.47 11.50
C ARG A 74 8.09 5.47 11.49
N VAL A 75 6.90 5.95 11.80
CA VAL A 75 5.63 5.24 11.62
C VAL A 75 5.12 5.32 10.18
N GLY A 76 4.08 4.56 9.87
CA GLY A 76 3.31 4.59 8.61
C GLY A 76 3.71 3.52 7.58
N GLY A 77 4.88 2.88 7.72
CA GLY A 77 5.31 1.81 6.80
C GLY A 77 5.44 2.29 5.35
N ARG A 78 4.68 1.69 4.42
CA ARG A 78 4.63 2.06 2.99
C ARG A 78 3.81 3.32 2.68
N THR A 79 3.48 4.11 3.71
CA THR A 79 2.71 5.35 3.62
C THR A 79 3.32 6.38 4.54
N TYR A 80 3.89 7.44 3.98
CA TYR A 80 4.42 8.54 4.77
C TYR A 80 4.52 9.81 3.93
N THR A 81 4.49 10.94 4.63
CA THR A 81 4.55 12.29 4.06
C THR A 81 5.88 12.93 4.44
N VAL A 82 6.52 13.57 3.47
CA VAL A 82 7.68 14.42 3.72
C VAL A 82 7.39 15.85 3.32
N GLU A 83 8.08 16.79 3.96
CA GLU A 83 8.06 18.20 3.59
C GLU A 83 9.41 18.59 2.99
N SER A 84 9.36 19.29 1.86
CA SER A 84 10.52 19.90 1.23
C SER A 84 10.13 21.25 0.62
N ASP A 85 10.85 22.31 1.01
CA ASP A 85 10.63 23.68 0.54
C ASP A 85 9.20 24.18 0.78
N GLY A 86 8.61 23.82 1.92
CA GLY A 86 7.26 24.23 2.32
C GLY A 86 6.12 23.50 1.60
N PHE A 87 6.40 22.42 0.88
CA PHE A 87 5.41 21.59 0.20
C PHE A 87 5.44 20.16 0.72
N LEU A 88 4.26 19.52 0.83
CA LEU A 88 4.11 18.14 1.30
C LEU A 88 4.05 17.15 0.14
N TYR A 89 4.85 16.09 0.23
CA TYR A 89 4.93 15.01 -0.75
C TYR A 89 4.51 13.68 -0.13
N GLU A 90 3.49 13.05 -0.69
CA GLU A 90 3.01 11.72 -0.28
C GLU A 90 3.85 10.63 -0.92
N MET A 91 4.77 10.05 -0.18
CA MET A 91 5.80 9.15 -0.71
C MET A 91 5.30 7.75 -1.05
N GLY A 92 4.09 7.38 -0.62
CA GLY A 92 3.48 6.08 -0.87
C GLY A 92 1.97 6.18 -1.04
N GLY A 93 1.19 5.40 -0.26
CA GLY A 93 -0.26 5.48 -0.23
C GLY A 93 -0.73 6.90 0.09
N THR A 94 -1.71 7.40 -0.64
CA THR A 94 -2.07 8.82 -0.65
C THR A 94 -3.55 9.03 -0.39
N TRP A 95 -4.40 8.33 -1.16
CA TRP A 95 -5.81 8.63 -1.25
C TRP A 95 -6.62 8.00 -0.13
N VAL A 96 -7.69 8.69 0.24
CA VAL A 96 -8.66 8.28 1.24
C VAL A 96 -10.07 8.35 0.68
N THR A 97 -10.95 7.47 1.14
CA THR A 97 -12.35 7.47 0.73
C THR A 97 -13.24 6.94 1.86
N HIS A 98 -14.49 7.38 1.90
CA HIS A 98 -15.49 6.85 2.84
C HIS A 98 -15.90 5.40 2.54
N HIS A 99 -15.56 4.85 1.37
CA HIS A 99 -15.75 3.43 1.05
C HIS A 99 -14.74 2.52 1.77
N MET A 100 -13.64 3.08 2.27
CA MET A 100 -12.65 2.41 3.11
C MET A 100 -13.08 2.53 4.58
N ALA A 101 -13.85 1.56 5.07
CA ALA A 101 -14.58 1.67 6.34
C ALA A 101 -13.66 1.81 7.57
N TYR A 102 -12.61 1.00 7.65
CA TYR A 102 -11.62 1.08 8.73
C TYR A 102 -10.85 2.40 8.70
N LEU A 103 -10.41 2.80 7.51
CA LEU A 103 -9.67 4.05 7.33
C LEU A 103 -10.54 5.27 7.69
N PHE A 104 -11.78 5.31 7.21
CA PHE A 104 -12.67 6.42 7.48
C PHE A 104 -13.05 6.52 8.96
N GLN A 105 -13.25 5.39 9.63
CA GLN A 105 -13.43 5.33 11.09
C GLN A 105 -12.25 5.95 11.84
N GLU A 106 -11.02 5.59 11.47
CA GLU A 106 -9.83 6.15 12.11
C GLU A 106 -9.65 7.66 11.80
N MET A 107 -9.94 8.07 10.58
CA MET A 107 -9.92 9.50 10.24
C MET A 107 -10.91 10.30 11.09
N THR A 108 -12.13 9.81 11.29
CA THR A 108 -13.13 10.47 12.14
C THR A 108 -12.74 10.46 13.62
N ARG A 109 -12.12 9.38 14.12
CA ARG A 109 -11.59 9.28 15.49
C ARG A 109 -10.63 10.44 15.80
N TYR A 110 -9.74 10.74 14.87
CA TYR A 110 -8.73 11.82 15.02
C TYR A 110 -9.16 13.15 14.38
N LYS A 111 -10.40 13.27 13.91
CA LYS A 111 -10.97 14.48 13.29
C LYS A 111 -10.25 14.93 12.00
N LEU A 112 -9.56 14.01 11.33
CA LEU A 112 -8.86 14.25 10.07
C LEU A 112 -9.80 14.25 8.85
N ASP A 113 -11.00 13.66 8.99
CA ASP A 113 -12.09 13.72 8.00
C ASP A 113 -12.56 15.14 7.69
N ARG A 114 -12.27 16.09 8.58
CA ARG A 114 -12.66 17.51 8.45
C ARG A 114 -11.69 18.36 7.63
N ASP A 115 -10.53 17.81 7.30
CA ASP A 115 -9.46 18.54 6.61
C ASP A 115 -8.94 17.76 5.39
N LEU A 116 -9.87 17.47 4.47
CA LEU A 116 -9.58 16.83 3.19
C LEU A 116 -9.34 17.86 2.10
N ILE A 117 -8.49 17.51 1.16
CA ILE A 117 -8.26 18.27 -0.08
C ILE A 117 -8.48 17.37 -1.29
N LEU A 118 -8.84 17.98 -2.42
CA LEU A 118 -8.95 17.30 -3.70
C LEU A 118 -7.57 17.04 -4.30
N THR A 119 -7.42 15.92 -4.99
CA THR A 119 -6.20 15.61 -5.75
C THR A 119 -6.02 16.55 -6.94
N HIS A 120 -7.11 16.89 -7.61
CA HIS A 120 -7.09 17.81 -8.74
C HIS A 120 -7.83 19.09 -8.36
N ASP A 121 -7.13 20.19 -8.35
CA ASP A 121 -7.77 21.50 -8.25
C ASP A 121 -8.08 21.99 -9.67
N ARG A 122 -9.34 21.82 -10.08
CA ARG A 122 -9.84 22.25 -11.40
C ARG A 122 -9.98 23.78 -11.54
N GLN A 123 -9.48 24.55 -10.60
CA GLN A 123 -9.51 26.02 -10.67
C GLN A 123 -8.53 26.61 -11.69
N TYR A 124 -7.63 25.78 -12.23
CA TYR A 124 -6.60 26.21 -13.17
C TYR A 124 -7.03 26.00 -14.64
N ALA A 125 -6.68 26.95 -15.49
CA ALA A 125 -7.20 27.09 -16.86
C ALA A 125 -6.87 25.95 -17.84
N ASN A 126 -5.93 25.08 -17.53
CA ASN A 126 -5.44 24.00 -18.40
C ASN A 126 -5.86 22.61 -17.92
N ASP A 127 -7.17 22.40 -17.78
CA ASP A 127 -7.75 21.11 -17.42
C ASP A 127 -7.92 20.24 -18.67
N TYR A 128 -6.95 19.34 -18.92
CA TYR A 128 -6.97 18.45 -20.08
C TYR A 128 -6.22 17.16 -19.84
N TYR A 129 -6.51 16.16 -20.66
CA TYR A 129 -5.85 14.87 -20.71
C TYR A 129 -5.02 14.72 -21.98
N THR A 130 -3.83 14.11 -21.89
CA THR A 130 -3.03 13.74 -23.07
C THR A 130 -2.89 12.22 -23.15
N ILE A 131 -3.12 11.65 -24.33
CA ILE A 131 -2.96 10.22 -24.59
C ILE A 131 -1.94 10.01 -25.68
N ASN A 132 -1.02 9.07 -25.42
CA ASN A 132 -0.04 8.60 -26.38
C ASN A 132 0.18 7.09 -26.18
N VAL A 133 -0.58 6.28 -26.89
CA VAL A 133 -0.59 4.82 -26.79
C VAL A 133 -0.48 4.17 -28.19
N PRO A 134 -0.03 2.92 -28.30
CA PRO A 134 0.04 2.24 -29.60
C PRO A 134 -1.32 2.18 -30.28
N GLY A 135 -1.30 2.34 -31.60
CA GLY A 135 -2.53 2.26 -32.42
C GLY A 135 -3.39 3.50 -32.41
N ALA A 136 -2.99 4.57 -31.72
CA ALA A 136 -3.65 5.87 -31.72
C ALA A 136 -2.70 7.01 -32.07
N THR A 137 -3.22 8.06 -32.69
CA THR A 137 -2.47 9.32 -32.85
C THR A 137 -2.42 10.05 -31.52
N PRO A 138 -1.24 10.51 -31.05
CA PRO A 138 -1.15 11.30 -29.84
C PRO A 138 -2.06 12.52 -29.91
N ARG A 139 -2.90 12.71 -28.88
CA ARG A 139 -3.90 13.79 -28.88
C ARG A 139 -4.20 14.31 -27.48
N LYS A 140 -4.80 15.48 -27.45
CA LYS A 140 -5.33 16.15 -26.29
C LYS A 140 -6.84 15.89 -26.24
N LEU A 141 -7.35 15.58 -25.05
CA LEU A 141 -8.75 15.27 -24.78
C LEU A 141 -9.27 16.09 -23.60
N SER A 142 -10.58 16.18 -23.47
CA SER A 142 -11.19 16.51 -22.18
C SER A 142 -11.03 15.33 -21.20
N HIS A 143 -11.17 15.59 -19.89
CA HIS A 143 -11.22 14.51 -18.90
C HIS A 143 -12.42 13.59 -19.08
N GLU A 144 -13.54 14.14 -19.57
CA GLU A 144 -14.75 13.40 -19.88
C GLU A 144 -14.51 12.39 -21.01
N GLU A 145 -13.99 12.85 -22.15
CA GLU A 145 -13.67 11.95 -23.29
C GLU A 145 -12.67 10.85 -22.91
N ALA A 146 -11.61 11.20 -22.15
CA ALA A 146 -10.64 10.21 -21.68
C ALA A 146 -11.29 9.21 -20.71
N GLY A 147 -12.18 9.68 -19.85
CA GLY A 147 -12.98 8.85 -18.94
C GLY A 147 -13.89 7.87 -19.68
N GLU A 148 -14.64 8.31 -20.69
CA GLU A 148 -15.54 7.46 -21.48
C GLU A 148 -14.80 6.32 -22.20
N ILE A 149 -13.67 6.64 -22.86
CA ILE A 149 -12.84 5.64 -23.54
C ILE A 149 -12.30 4.61 -22.55
N THR A 150 -11.79 5.10 -21.41
CA THR A 150 -11.23 4.23 -20.34
C THR A 150 -12.33 3.36 -19.75
N ALA A 151 -13.50 3.92 -19.44
CA ALA A 151 -14.63 3.22 -18.85
C ALA A 151 -15.15 2.10 -19.75
N ARG A 152 -15.28 2.38 -21.07
CA ARG A 152 -15.73 1.37 -22.03
C ARG A 152 -14.74 0.21 -22.10
N ALA A 153 -13.44 0.47 -22.24
CA ALA A 153 -12.42 -0.56 -22.32
C ALA A 153 -12.35 -1.40 -21.03
N TRP A 154 -12.43 -0.74 -19.87
CA TRP A 154 -12.44 -1.39 -18.57
C TRP A 154 -13.67 -2.29 -18.39
N ASN A 155 -14.88 -1.81 -18.73
CA ASN A 155 -16.11 -2.61 -18.63
C ASN A 155 -16.05 -3.88 -19.48
N ILE A 156 -15.54 -3.78 -20.71
CA ILE A 156 -15.34 -4.97 -21.56
C ILE A 156 -14.38 -5.96 -20.90
N PHE A 157 -13.33 -5.46 -20.27
CA PHE A 157 -12.32 -6.29 -19.63
C PHE A 157 -12.85 -7.02 -18.39
N VAL A 158 -13.54 -6.34 -17.48
CA VAL A 158 -13.97 -6.92 -16.20
C VAL A 158 -15.29 -7.66 -16.27
N ASN A 159 -16.11 -7.43 -17.29
CA ASN A 159 -17.41 -8.09 -17.45
C ASN A 159 -17.24 -9.52 -17.97
N VAL A 160 -16.73 -10.42 -17.12
CA VAL A 160 -16.42 -11.81 -17.46
C VAL A 160 -17.63 -12.74 -17.36
N ASP A 161 -18.68 -12.33 -16.65
CA ASP A 161 -19.89 -13.11 -16.37
C ASP A 161 -21.14 -12.59 -17.07
N GLY A 162 -21.02 -11.52 -17.87
CA GLY A 162 -22.15 -10.84 -18.51
C GLY A 162 -23.03 -10.02 -17.55
N GLN A 163 -22.69 -9.97 -16.26
CA GLN A 163 -23.40 -9.26 -15.19
C GLN A 163 -22.51 -8.22 -14.50
N ASN A 164 -21.52 -7.72 -15.22
CA ASN A 164 -20.56 -6.75 -14.71
C ASN A 164 -19.80 -7.26 -13.46
N CYS A 165 -19.37 -8.50 -13.50
CA CYS A 165 -18.72 -9.32 -12.47
C CYS A 165 -19.54 -9.52 -11.16
N ARG A 166 -20.82 -9.15 -11.12
CA ARG A 166 -21.65 -9.29 -9.91
C ARG A 166 -21.98 -10.72 -9.55
N ALA A 167 -22.02 -11.64 -10.52
CA ALA A 167 -22.26 -13.05 -10.24
C ALA A 167 -21.05 -13.73 -9.62
N ILE A 168 -19.84 -13.43 -10.09
CA ILE A 168 -18.61 -14.09 -9.60
C ILE A 168 -17.99 -13.39 -8.40
N CYS A 169 -18.21 -12.11 -8.22
CA CYS A 169 -17.73 -11.31 -7.09
C CYS A 169 -18.87 -10.45 -6.51
N PRO A 170 -19.91 -11.07 -5.94
CA PRO A 170 -21.06 -10.34 -5.40
C PRO A 170 -20.70 -9.47 -4.19
N LEU A 171 -19.64 -9.85 -3.47
CA LEU A 171 -19.14 -9.16 -2.28
C LEU A 171 -17.61 -9.21 -2.28
N PRO A 172 -16.92 -8.09 -2.58
CA PRO A 172 -15.46 -8.07 -2.69
C PRO A 172 -14.71 -8.38 -1.38
N HIS A 173 -15.39 -8.29 -0.21
CA HIS A 173 -14.86 -8.64 1.11
C HIS A 173 -15.10 -10.10 1.49
N ALA A 174 -15.84 -10.89 0.68
CA ALA A 174 -16.15 -12.25 1.00
C ALA A 174 -14.91 -13.15 0.98
N GLN A 175 -14.87 -14.06 1.93
CA GLN A 175 -13.91 -15.16 1.98
C GLN A 175 -14.38 -16.30 1.07
N LEU A 176 -13.49 -17.20 0.70
CA LEU A 176 -13.80 -18.32 -0.20
C LEU A 176 -14.83 -19.32 0.38
N ASP A 177 -15.01 -19.34 1.68
CA ASP A 177 -16.01 -20.15 2.39
C ASP A 177 -17.38 -19.44 2.59
N ASN A 178 -17.50 -18.20 2.10
CA ASN A 178 -18.75 -17.45 2.18
C ASN A 178 -19.81 -18.06 1.25
N ILE A 179 -21.05 -18.20 1.77
CA ILE A 179 -22.17 -18.79 1.02
C ILE A 179 -22.52 -18.06 -0.29
N LEU A 180 -22.14 -16.78 -0.42
CA LEU A 180 -22.37 -15.98 -1.62
C LEU A 180 -21.28 -16.19 -2.68
N VAL A 181 -20.20 -16.91 -2.36
CA VAL A 181 -19.05 -17.12 -3.24
C VAL A 181 -19.11 -18.48 -3.87
N ASP A 182 -19.17 -18.55 -5.19
CA ASP A 182 -18.91 -19.78 -5.92
C ASP A 182 -17.40 -20.00 -6.00
N ARG A 183 -16.88 -20.85 -5.12
CA ARG A 183 -15.45 -21.13 -5.02
C ARG A 183 -14.87 -21.68 -6.34
N LEU A 184 -15.60 -22.51 -7.06
CA LEU A 184 -15.10 -23.11 -8.32
C LEU A 184 -14.96 -22.05 -9.41
N GLU A 185 -15.92 -21.12 -9.50
CA GLU A 185 -15.83 -20.01 -10.44
C GLU A 185 -14.70 -19.05 -10.04
N VAL A 186 -14.54 -18.73 -8.76
CA VAL A 186 -13.41 -17.91 -8.31
C VAL A 186 -12.08 -18.56 -8.65
N GLU A 187 -11.90 -19.85 -8.38
CA GLU A 187 -10.69 -20.60 -8.72
C GLU A 187 -10.44 -20.65 -10.25
N ARG A 188 -11.52 -20.67 -11.04
CA ARG A 188 -11.43 -20.60 -12.50
C ARG A 188 -10.90 -19.27 -12.98
N TYR A 189 -11.44 -18.16 -12.49
CA TYR A 189 -11.03 -16.81 -12.92
C TYR A 189 -9.70 -16.38 -12.29
N ASP A 190 -9.35 -16.89 -11.11
CA ASP A 190 -8.05 -16.65 -10.48
C ASP A 190 -6.87 -17.23 -11.29
N LYS A 191 -7.10 -18.25 -12.14
CA LYS A 191 -6.09 -18.82 -13.04
C LYS A 191 -5.77 -17.96 -14.24
N ILE A 192 -6.62 -16.98 -14.56
CA ILE A 192 -6.53 -16.17 -15.77
C ILE A 192 -5.64 -14.96 -15.51
N SER A 193 -4.65 -14.74 -16.38
CA SER A 193 -3.86 -13.52 -16.35
C SER A 193 -4.58 -12.36 -17.05
N CYS A 194 -4.12 -11.13 -16.78
CA CYS A 194 -4.59 -9.98 -17.54
C CYS A 194 -4.29 -10.12 -19.05
N ARG A 195 -3.19 -10.80 -19.44
CA ARG A 195 -2.86 -11.09 -20.83
C ARG A 195 -3.89 -12.01 -21.47
N ASP A 196 -4.22 -13.14 -20.82
CA ASP A 196 -5.18 -14.11 -21.35
C ASP A 196 -6.54 -13.43 -21.60
N ARG A 197 -7.03 -12.66 -20.62
CA ARG A 197 -8.28 -11.91 -20.77
C ARG A 197 -8.20 -10.86 -21.87
N PHE A 198 -7.10 -10.12 -21.95
CA PHE A 198 -6.91 -9.12 -23.00
C PHE A 198 -6.96 -9.77 -24.40
N GLU A 199 -6.26 -10.89 -24.63
CA GLU A 199 -6.28 -11.60 -25.91
C GLU A 199 -7.68 -12.10 -26.28
N GLU A 200 -8.47 -12.54 -25.29
CA GLU A 200 -9.87 -12.96 -25.49
C GLU A 200 -10.74 -11.81 -26.01
N ILE A 201 -10.56 -10.60 -25.51
CA ILE A 201 -11.47 -9.45 -25.78
C ILE A 201 -10.92 -8.42 -26.77
N LYS A 202 -9.67 -8.50 -27.18
CA LYS A 202 -9.01 -7.47 -27.99
C LYS A 202 -9.76 -7.14 -29.30
N HIS A 203 -10.50 -8.10 -29.84
CA HIS A 203 -11.31 -7.91 -31.05
C HIS A 203 -12.54 -7.01 -30.82
N LEU A 204 -12.91 -6.73 -29.56
CA LEU A 204 -14.00 -5.83 -29.17
C LEU A 204 -13.54 -4.38 -28.92
N LEU A 205 -12.21 -4.17 -28.90
CA LEU A 205 -11.58 -2.90 -28.60
C LEU A 205 -11.08 -2.21 -29.86
N THR A 206 -11.19 -0.89 -29.89
CA THR A 206 -10.41 -0.10 -30.85
C THR A 206 -8.92 -0.15 -30.49
N PRO A 207 -8.01 0.16 -31.43
CA PRO A 207 -6.57 0.23 -31.14
C PRO A 207 -6.24 1.19 -29.99
N GLU A 208 -6.93 2.34 -29.88
CA GLU A 208 -6.76 3.30 -28.80
C GLU A 208 -7.20 2.73 -27.44
N GLU A 209 -8.38 2.12 -27.38
CA GLU A 209 -8.90 1.45 -26.18
C GLU A 209 -7.98 0.32 -25.72
N ALA A 210 -7.45 -0.48 -26.64
CA ALA A 210 -6.51 -1.54 -26.33
C ALA A 210 -5.19 -0.99 -25.73
N GLY A 211 -4.69 0.13 -26.26
CA GLY A 211 -3.50 0.82 -25.75
C GLY A 211 -3.72 1.42 -24.37
N ILE A 212 -4.84 2.08 -24.16
CA ILE A 212 -5.25 2.68 -22.87
C ILE A 212 -5.44 1.58 -21.81
N LEU A 213 -6.18 0.53 -22.14
CA LEU A 213 -6.41 -0.59 -21.22
C LEU A 213 -5.10 -1.26 -20.81
N THR A 214 -4.19 -1.48 -21.74
CA THR A 214 -2.87 -2.04 -21.45
C THR A 214 -2.10 -1.14 -20.47
N ALA A 215 -2.01 0.15 -20.73
CA ALA A 215 -1.35 1.10 -19.87
C ALA A 215 -1.98 1.14 -18.46
N LEU A 216 -3.31 1.12 -18.38
CA LEU A 216 -4.07 1.11 -17.14
C LEU A 216 -3.80 -0.15 -16.31
N LEU A 217 -3.87 -1.33 -16.91
CA LEU A 217 -3.62 -2.61 -16.21
C LEU A 217 -2.19 -2.70 -15.66
N LEU A 218 -1.21 -2.27 -16.43
CA LEU A 218 0.20 -2.21 -15.99
C LEU A 218 0.41 -1.18 -14.88
N HIS A 219 -0.23 -0.03 -15.00
CA HIS A 219 -0.14 1.03 -14.00
C HIS A 219 -0.79 0.61 -12.67
N ILE A 220 -1.98 -0.01 -12.70
CA ILE A 220 -2.69 -0.44 -11.49
C ILE A 220 -1.93 -1.58 -10.79
N SER A 221 -1.55 -2.62 -11.54
CA SER A 221 -0.89 -3.81 -10.96
C SER A 221 0.57 -3.58 -10.58
N GLY A 222 1.27 -2.67 -11.26
CA GLY A 222 2.72 -2.52 -11.17
C GLY A 222 3.50 -3.78 -11.61
N GLY A 223 2.81 -4.74 -12.24
CA GLY A 223 3.34 -5.99 -12.76
C GLY A 223 3.41 -6.00 -14.28
N SER A 224 3.43 -7.21 -14.88
CA SER A 224 3.25 -7.42 -16.33
C SER A 224 1.83 -7.92 -16.61
N MET A 225 1.42 -7.89 -17.88
CA MET A 225 0.12 -8.44 -18.30
C MET A 225 0.02 -9.94 -18.01
N GLU A 226 1.15 -10.66 -18.11
CA GLU A 226 1.25 -12.11 -17.92
C GLU A 226 1.23 -12.52 -16.46
N ASN A 227 1.77 -11.69 -15.56
CA ASN A 227 1.88 -12.05 -14.15
C ASN A 227 0.83 -11.40 -13.24
N SER A 228 -0.02 -10.53 -13.77
CA SER A 228 -1.09 -9.89 -13.00
C SER A 228 -2.40 -10.69 -13.14
N SER A 229 -3.05 -10.98 -12.00
CA SER A 229 -4.30 -11.75 -11.96
C SER A 229 -5.49 -10.92 -12.47
N LEU A 230 -6.31 -11.53 -13.32
CA LEU A 230 -7.63 -11.01 -13.69
C LEU A 230 -8.53 -10.85 -12.44
N TRP A 231 -8.45 -11.79 -11.51
CA TRP A 231 -9.26 -11.76 -10.29
C TRP A 231 -9.05 -10.49 -9.47
N ASP A 232 -7.83 -9.98 -9.40
CA ASP A 232 -7.54 -8.72 -8.70
C ASP A 232 -8.21 -7.51 -9.36
N MET A 233 -8.32 -7.51 -10.70
CA MET A 233 -9.03 -6.46 -11.44
C MET A 233 -10.55 -6.54 -11.24
N VAL A 234 -11.10 -7.76 -11.24
CA VAL A 234 -12.52 -8.03 -10.95
C VAL A 234 -12.88 -7.54 -9.53
N ARG A 235 -12.06 -7.88 -8.52
CA ARG A 235 -12.26 -7.39 -7.14
C ARG A 235 -12.17 -5.87 -7.05
N SER A 236 -11.21 -5.26 -7.74
CA SER A 236 -11.07 -3.81 -7.77
C SER A 236 -12.31 -3.12 -8.35
N HIS A 237 -12.89 -3.71 -9.40
CA HIS A 237 -14.14 -3.22 -9.98
C HIS A 237 -15.33 -3.36 -9.01
N ALA A 238 -15.42 -4.48 -8.30
CA ALA A 238 -16.44 -4.66 -7.26
C ALA A 238 -16.30 -3.65 -6.11
N LEU A 239 -15.06 -3.33 -5.68
CA LEU A 239 -14.78 -2.28 -4.70
C LEU A 239 -15.15 -0.87 -5.19
N MET A 240 -15.19 -0.64 -6.51
CA MET A 240 -15.71 0.58 -7.12
C MET A 240 -17.24 0.56 -7.32
N SER A 241 -17.96 -0.30 -6.59
CA SER A 241 -19.41 -0.48 -6.73
C SER A 241 -19.84 -0.87 -8.15
N TYR A 242 -18.99 -1.62 -8.84
CA TYR A 242 -19.21 -2.15 -10.19
C TYR A 242 -19.43 -1.09 -11.27
N SER A 243 -18.84 0.10 -11.10
CA SER A 243 -18.86 1.15 -12.12
C SER A 243 -17.48 1.75 -12.31
N PRO A 244 -16.96 1.82 -13.55
CA PRO A 244 -15.70 2.49 -13.84
C PRO A 244 -15.78 4.01 -13.63
N ASP A 245 -16.97 4.61 -13.66
CA ASP A 245 -17.16 6.03 -13.37
C ASP A 245 -16.77 6.39 -11.93
N ASN A 246 -16.76 5.39 -11.06
CA ASN A 246 -16.33 5.51 -9.67
C ASN A 246 -14.80 5.43 -9.49
N PHE A 247 -14.03 5.21 -10.54
CA PHE A 247 -12.57 5.11 -10.42
C PHE A 247 -11.96 6.38 -9.81
N GLY A 248 -12.24 7.54 -10.41
CA GLY A 248 -11.82 8.82 -9.84
C GLY A 248 -12.41 9.07 -8.45
N PRO A 249 -13.74 9.13 -8.28
CA PRO A 249 -14.39 9.44 -7.01
C PRO A 249 -13.98 8.57 -5.83
N ILE A 250 -13.77 7.27 -6.05
CA ILE A 250 -13.43 6.35 -4.96
C ILE A 250 -11.91 6.24 -4.73
N TRP A 251 -11.11 6.18 -5.80
CA TRP A 251 -9.70 5.84 -5.67
C TRP A 251 -8.75 7.01 -5.60
N THR A 252 -9.08 8.17 -6.17
CA THR A 252 -8.09 9.22 -6.42
C THR A 252 -8.52 10.63 -6.06
N THR A 253 -9.68 10.82 -5.44
CA THR A 253 -10.24 12.18 -5.23
C THR A 253 -9.69 12.87 -3.99
N PHE A 254 -9.71 12.21 -2.82
CA PHE A 254 -9.45 12.89 -1.55
C PHE A 254 -8.10 12.51 -0.97
N LYS A 255 -7.43 13.52 -0.39
CA LYS A 255 -6.19 13.38 0.39
C LYS A 255 -6.35 14.10 1.73
N LEU A 256 -5.57 13.68 2.73
CA LEU A 256 -5.40 14.45 3.97
C LEU A 256 -4.54 15.68 3.69
N ARG A 257 -5.01 16.88 4.04
CA ARG A 257 -4.22 18.12 3.91
C ARG A 257 -2.91 18.06 4.69
N GLN A 258 -2.94 17.43 5.86
CA GLN A 258 -1.78 17.25 6.73
C GLN A 258 -0.88 16.09 6.30
N GLY A 259 -1.27 15.33 5.28
CA GLY A 259 -0.59 14.14 4.81
C GLY A 259 -0.86 12.89 5.65
N GLN A 260 -0.56 11.73 5.08
CA GLN A 260 -0.82 10.43 5.72
C GLN A 260 -0.02 10.19 7.00
N SER A 261 1.16 10.81 7.13
CA SER A 261 1.92 10.73 8.38
C SER A 261 1.16 11.28 9.59
N ALA A 262 0.19 12.18 9.39
CA ALA A 262 -0.63 12.72 10.49
C ALA A 262 -1.51 11.64 11.13
N LEU A 263 -2.18 10.81 10.32
CA LEU A 263 -3.00 9.71 10.84
C LEU A 263 -2.15 8.66 11.54
N ALA A 264 -1.06 8.22 10.91
CA ALA A 264 -0.15 7.24 11.50
C ALA A 264 0.42 7.72 12.85
N ARG A 265 0.74 9.02 12.93
CA ARG A 265 1.25 9.65 14.16
C ARG A 265 0.20 9.70 15.25
N ALA A 266 -1.04 10.10 14.94
CA ALA A 266 -2.13 10.15 15.90
C ALA A 266 -2.43 8.77 16.51
N MET A 267 -2.47 7.72 15.69
CA MET A 267 -2.63 6.34 16.15
C MET A 267 -1.49 5.89 17.08
N PHE A 268 -0.25 6.24 16.72
CA PHE A 268 0.91 5.92 17.53
C PHE A 268 0.89 6.64 18.88
N GLU A 269 0.59 7.93 18.90
CA GLU A 269 0.55 8.73 20.12
C GLU A 269 -0.53 8.23 21.09
N GLU A 270 -1.72 7.90 20.59
CA GLU A 270 -2.77 7.29 21.42
C GLU A 270 -2.30 5.95 22.02
N ALA A 271 -1.64 5.10 21.25
CA ALA A 271 -1.11 3.85 21.78
C ALA A 271 -0.04 4.10 22.86
N VAL A 272 0.82 5.12 22.69
CA VAL A 272 1.84 5.52 23.66
C VAL A 272 1.22 6.07 24.95
N ASP A 273 0.16 6.86 24.83
CA ASP A 273 -0.59 7.38 25.98
C ASP A 273 -1.26 6.23 26.77
N ASN A 274 -1.66 5.16 26.10
CA ASN A 274 -2.18 3.92 26.68
C ASN A 274 -1.10 2.94 27.16
N GLY A 275 0.19 3.36 27.17
CA GLY A 275 1.30 2.59 27.75
C GLY A 275 2.09 1.73 26.74
N LEU A 276 1.95 1.94 25.45
CA LEU A 276 2.80 1.27 24.46
C LEU A 276 4.27 1.54 24.73
N GLN A 277 5.07 0.47 24.79
CA GLN A 277 6.52 0.53 24.72
C GLN A 277 6.99 0.31 23.29
N TYR A 278 8.10 0.91 22.90
CA TYR A 278 8.56 0.81 21.50
C TYR A 278 10.07 0.93 21.34
N ALA A 279 10.58 0.38 20.24
CA ALA A 279 11.93 0.62 19.74
C ALA A 279 11.90 0.71 18.21
N PHE A 280 12.32 1.86 17.70
CA PHE A 280 12.54 2.14 16.28
C PHE A 280 13.99 1.84 15.89
N GLN A 281 14.28 1.79 14.60
CA GLN A 281 15.59 1.38 14.06
C GLN A 281 16.02 0.00 14.59
N THR A 282 15.04 -0.87 14.79
CA THR A 282 15.21 -2.17 15.47
C THR A 282 14.69 -3.31 14.56
N PRO A 283 15.38 -3.61 13.47
CA PRO A 283 14.96 -4.67 12.56
C PRO A 283 15.07 -6.05 13.22
N ILE A 284 14.13 -6.93 12.88
CA ILE A 284 14.01 -8.27 13.45
C ILE A 284 14.76 -9.28 12.58
N LYS A 285 15.46 -10.21 13.25
CA LYS A 285 16.18 -11.33 12.62
C LYS A 285 15.40 -12.63 12.72
N SER A 286 14.81 -12.94 13.90
CA SER A 286 14.15 -14.23 14.12
C SER A 286 13.03 -14.16 15.13
N VAL A 287 12.07 -15.08 14.98
CA VAL A 287 10.95 -15.32 15.87
C VAL A 287 10.93 -16.81 16.23
N ILE A 288 11.01 -17.13 17.52
CA ILE A 288 11.02 -18.50 18.03
C ILE A 288 9.82 -18.69 18.94
N ASP A 289 8.89 -19.53 18.55
CA ASP A 289 7.69 -19.89 19.35
C ASP A 289 8.03 -21.12 20.21
N GLU A 290 8.14 -20.91 21.52
CA GLU A 290 8.36 -21.95 22.53
C GLU A 290 7.04 -22.41 23.17
N THR A 291 5.91 -22.32 22.45
CA THR A 291 4.57 -22.71 22.84
C THR A 291 3.90 -21.76 23.85
N ASN A 292 4.56 -21.39 24.93
CA ASN A 292 4.02 -20.50 25.97
C ASN A 292 4.55 -19.07 25.87
N VAL A 293 5.73 -18.93 25.30
CA VAL A 293 6.45 -17.66 25.15
C VAL A 293 7.09 -17.64 23.77
N VAL A 294 6.95 -16.51 23.06
CA VAL A 294 7.63 -16.27 21.81
C VAL A 294 8.84 -15.38 22.07
N LYS A 295 9.98 -15.76 21.56
CA LYS A 295 11.22 -14.96 21.56
C LYS A 295 11.38 -14.24 20.23
N VAL A 296 11.54 -12.93 20.29
CA VAL A 296 11.81 -12.08 19.12
C VAL A 296 13.23 -11.55 19.24
N THR A 297 14.09 -11.87 18.27
CA THR A 297 15.50 -11.46 18.27
C THR A 297 15.74 -10.43 17.17
N THR A 298 16.35 -9.30 17.53
CA THR A 298 16.72 -8.23 16.60
C THR A 298 18.01 -8.57 15.84
N THR A 299 18.29 -7.87 14.76
CA THR A 299 19.57 -7.98 14.04
C THR A 299 20.78 -7.59 14.91
N GLY A 300 20.58 -6.68 15.87
CA GLY A 300 21.59 -6.31 16.88
C GLY A 300 21.74 -7.32 18.02
N GLY A 301 21.00 -8.44 18.01
CA GLY A 301 21.12 -9.52 19.02
C GLY A 301 20.29 -9.30 20.29
N LYS A 302 19.58 -8.16 20.45
CA LYS A 302 18.67 -7.93 21.58
C LYS A 302 17.47 -8.86 21.47
N GLN A 303 17.04 -9.46 22.60
CA GLN A 303 15.92 -10.38 22.64
C GLN A 303 14.76 -9.82 23.46
N TYR A 304 13.55 -10.07 22.99
CA TYR A 304 12.30 -9.75 23.67
C TYR A 304 11.43 -10.98 23.78
N ARG A 305 10.58 -11.02 24.79
CA ARG A 305 9.71 -12.16 25.10
C ARG A 305 8.27 -11.71 25.17
N ALA A 306 7.37 -12.46 24.57
CA ALA A 306 5.92 -12.17 24.62
C ALA A 306 5.09 -13.44 24.64
N ARG A 307 3.82 -13.32 25.08
CA ARG A 307 2.83 -14.40 24.98
C ARG A 307 2.32 -14.56 23.55
N ARG A 308 2.24 -13.45 22.81
CA ARG A 308 1.77 -13.38 21.41
C ARG A 308 2.66 -12.45 20.61
N VAL A 309 2.74 -12.71 19.32
CA VAL A 309 3.43 -11.83 18.37
C VAL A 309 2.48 -11.48 17.23
N VAL A 310 2.44 -10.21 16.84
CA VAL A 310 1.82 -9.75 15.60
C VAL A 310 2.91 -9.37 14.63
N SER A 311 3.08 -10.14 13.56
CA SER A 311 3.99 -9.82 12.46
C SER A 311 3.23 -9.04 11.38
N THR A 312 3.61 -7.79 11.14
CA THR A 312 3.00 -6.94 10.10
C THR A 312 3.94 -6.75 8.90
N ILE A 313 4.87 -7.66 8.77
CA ILE A 313 5.91 -7.64 7.73
C ILE A 313 5.27 -7.86 6.35
N PRO A 314 5.61 -7.06 5.32
CA PRO A 314 5.14 -7.26 3.96
C PRO A 314 5.57 -8.61 3.37
N LEU A 315 4.74 -9.15 2.46
CA LEU A 315 4.96 -10.46 1.84
C LEU A 315 6.36 -10.60 1.22
N ASN A 316 6.79 -9.59 0.45
CA ASN A 316 8.05 -9.64 -0.30
C ASN A 316 9.31 -9.58 0.60
N VAL A 317 9.18 -9.23 1.88
CA VAL A 317 10.32 -9.18 2.83
C VAL A 317 10.17 -10.17 3.98
N LEU A 318 9.10 -10.92 4.04
CA LEU A 318 8.87 -11.90 5.12
C LEU A 318 9.94 -13.01 5.13
N HIS A 319 10.56 -13.29 3.99
CA HIS A 319 11.69 -14.24 3.86
C HIS A 319 12.95 -13.82 4.63
N THR A 320 13.08 -12.55 5.03
CA THR A 320 14.24 -12.04 5.77
C THR A 320 14.24 -12.42 7.24
N ILE A 321 13.12 -12.95 7.74
CA ILE A 321 12.94 -13.34 9.14
C ILE A 321 12.89 -14.87 9.26
N SER A 322 13.70 -15.43 10.16
CA SER A 322 13.67 -16.85 10.49
C SER A 322 12.58 -17.14 11.50
N PHE A 323 11.76 -18.17 11.24
CA PHE A 323 10.73 -18.67 12.17
C PHE A 323 11.08 -20.05 12.68
N THR A 324 10.91 -20.28 13.98
CA THR A 324 11.04 -21.58 14.59
C THR A 324 9.82 -21.83 15.49
N PRO A 325 9.03 -22.90 15.26
CA PRO A 325 9.12 -23.86 14.15
C PRO A 325 9.08 -23.21 12.76
N PRO A 326 9.55 -23.89 11.69
CA PRO A 326 9.46 -23.37 10.33
C PRO A 326 8.01 -23.10 9.93
N LEU A 327 7.77 -22.06 9.15
CA LEU A 327 6.47 -21.78 8.55
C LEU A 327 6.01 -22.97 7.68
N SER A 328 4.70 -23.10 7.48
CA SER A 328 4.15 -24.15 6.61
C SER A 328 4.77 -24.13 5.22
N PRO A 329 4.88 -25.27 4.51
CA PRO A 329 5.37 -25.31 3.14
C PRO A 329 4.58 -24.39 2.20
N THR A 330 3.26 -24.30 2.38
CA THR A 330 2.39 -23.45 1.58
C THR A 330 2.72 -21.96 1.78
N ARG A 331 2.93 -21.51 3.03
CA ARG A 331 3.32 -20.14 3.31
C ARG A 331 4.72 -19.82 2.80
N GLN A 332 5.68 -20.76 2.93
CA GLN A 332 7.01 -20.61 2.37
C GLN A 332 6.98 -20.45 0.84
N GLN A 333 6.13 -21.20 0.15
CA GLN A 333 5.92 -21.03 -1.30
C GLN A 333 5.33 -19.65 -1.63
N ALA A 334 4.32 -19.20 -0.91
CA ALA A 334 3.73 -17.88 -1.10
C ALA A 334 4.78 -16.75 -0.93
N ILE A 335 5.62 -16.85 0.11
CA ILE A 335 6.72 -15.92 0.38
C ILE A 335 7.76 -15.93 -0.74
N ALA A 336 8.13 -17.10 -1.24
CA ALA A 336 9.10 -17.25 -2.33
C ALA A 336 8.59 -16.66 -3.66
N ILE A 337 7.28 -16.74 -3.89
CA ILE A 337 6.62 -16.17 -5.08
C ILE A 337 6.48 -14.64 -4.95
N GLY A 338 6.04 -14.15 -3.81
CA GLY A 338 5.76 -12.75 -3.55
C GLY A 338 4.61 -12.15 -4.38
N HIS A 339 4.37 -10.86 -4.19
CA HIS A 339 3.44 -10.10 -5.03
C HIS A 339 4.15 -9.49 -6.25
N VAL A 340 3.38 -9.09 -7.28
CA VAL A 340 3.94 -8.65 -8.57
C VAL A 340 4.28 -7.17 -8.64
N ASN A 341 3.83 -6.36 -7.69
CA ASN A 341 3.88 -4.91 -7.80
C ASN A 341 5.29 -4.36 -7.58
N HIS A 342 5.86 -3.79 -8.62
CA HIS A 342 7.10 -3.02 -8.62
C HIS A 342 6.85 -1.59 -9.10
N MET A 343 5.76 -0.98 -8.62
CA MET A 343 5.38 0.38 -8.98
C MET A 343 6.44 1.40 -8.50
N THR A 344 6.69 2.36 -9.35
CA THR A 344 7.49 3.55 -9.04
C THR A 344 6.59 4.77 -9.01
N LYS A 345 6.70 5.59 -7.98
CA LYS A 345 6.02 6.88 -7.81
C LYS A 345 7.07 7.97 -7.65
N ILE A 346 7.02 8.98 -8.50
CA ILE A 346 7.93 10.12 -8.47
C ILE A 346 7.12 11.41 -8.48
N HIS A 347 7.45 12.31 -7.57
CA HIS A 347 6.96 13.68 -7.57
C HIS A 347 7.96 14.55 -8.32
N ALA A 348 7.48 15.41 -9.22
CA ALA A 348 8.29 16.37 -9.96
C ALA A 348 7.71 17.77 -9.79
N ASP A 349 8.54 18.73 -9.41
CA ASP A 349 8.21 20.16 -9.51
C ASP A 349 8.70 20.63 -10.88
N VAL A 350 7.77 21.06 -11.72
CA VAL A 350 8.03 21.47 -13.09
C VAL A 350 7.83 22.97 -13.26
N LYS A 351 8.68 23.61 -14.06
CA LYS A 351 8.68 25.04 -14.24
C LYS A 351 7.35 25.57 -14.79
N GLY A 352 6.82 26.59 -14.14
CA GLY A 352 5.52 27.19 -14.45
C GLY A 352 4.35 26.42 -13.84
N SER A 353 3.14 26.94 -14.00
CA SER A 353 1.90 26.41 -13.40
C SER A 353 0.93 25.79 -14.41
N ASP A 354 1.30 25.73 -15.69
CA ASP A 354 0.38 25.35 -16.78
C ASP A 354 -0.11 23.90 -16.68
N LEU A 355 0.65 23.02 -16.00
CA LEU A 355 0.31 21.60 -15.87
C LEU A 355 -0.40 21.24 -14.56
N THR A 356 -0.85 22.21 -13.78
CA THR A 356 -1.48 21.99 -12.46
C THR A 356 -2.71 21.10 -12.50
N SER A 357 -3.49 21.16 -13.59
CA SER A 357 -4.69 20.33 -13.80
C SER A 357 -4.55 19.33 -14.95
N TRP A 358 -3.34 19.15 -15.47
CA TRP A 358 -3.05 18.21 -16.55
C TRP A 358 -3.05 16.76 -16.04
N ASN A 359 -3.58 15.84 -16.84
CA ASN A 359 -3.37 14.41 -16.72
C ASN A 359 -2.80 13.86 -18.02
N GLY A 360 -2.02 12.80 -17.96
CA GLY A 360 -1.48 12.18 -19.16
C GLY A 360 -1.16 10.70 -19.01
N MET A 361 -1.37 9.99 -20.10
CA MET A 361 -1.04 8.57 -20.22
C MET A 361 -0.16 8.34 -21.44
N ARG A 362 0.92 7.61 -21.24
CA ARG A 362 1.82 7.18 -22.31
C ARG A 362 2.27 5.74 -22.14
N TYR A 363 2.11 4.94 -23.18
CA TYR A 363 2.62 3.58 -23.25
C TYR A 363 3.21 3.31 -24.65
N PRO A 364 4.37 2.64 -24.77
CA PRO A 364 5.30 2.30 -23.68
C PRO A 364 6.06 3.52 -23.14
N ASN A 365 6.25 3.58 -21.83
CA ASN A 365 7.13 4.56 -21.15
C ASN A 365 7.47 4.03 -19.74
N LEU A 366 8.54 4.52 -19.13
CA LEU A 366 8.94 4.20 -17.76
C LEU A 366 7.94 4.78 -16.73
N LEU A 367 7.44 5.99 -16.98
CA LEU A 367 6.28 6.58 -16.30
C LEU A 367 5.08 6.54 -17.25
N MET A 368 4.11 5.69 -16.95
CA MET A 368 2.98 5.46 -17.85
C MET A 368 1.80 6.40 -17.62
N PHE A 369 1.70 6.96 -16.42
CA PHE A 369 0.66 7.89 -16.03
C PHE A 369 1.24 9.04 -15.23
N GLY A 370 0.71 10.24 -15.42
CA GLY A 370 1.06 11.41 -14.62
C GLY A 370 -0.10 12.38 -14.52
N TYR A 371 -0.11 13.15 -13.43
CA TYR A 371 -1.12 14.19 -13.23
C TYR A 371 -0.55 15.37 -12.45
N GLY A 372 -1.13 16.55 -12.68
CA GLY A 372 -0.90 17.74 -11.89
C GLY A 372 -1.60 17.66 -10.54
N ASP A 373 -0.90 18.06 -9.48
CA ASP A 373 -1.38 17.93 -8.09
C ASP A 373 -1.06 19.21 -7.27
N GLY A 374 -1.40 20.34 -7.82
CA GLY A 374 -1.24 21.64 -7.17
C GLY A 374 -0.02 22.44 -7.61
N VAL A 375 0.21 23.55 -6.92
CA VAL A 375 1.30 24.50 -7.16
C VAL A 375 2.17 24.58 -5.92
N THR A 376 3.48 24.46 -6.12
CA THR A 376 4.47 24.60 -5.04
C THR A 376 4.63 26.06 -4.62
N PRO A 377 5.19 26.36 -3.44
CA PRO A 377 5.45 27.73 -3.00
C PRO A 377 6.36 28.54 -3.97
N SER A 378 7.13 27.87 -4.81
CA SER A 378 7.94 28.53 -5.83
C SER A 378 7.15 28.94 -7.11
N GLY A 379 5.85 28.58 -7.17
CA GLY A 379 5.01 28.84 -8.34
C GLY A 379 5.10 27.78 -9.44
N ASN A 380 5.80 26.69 -9.20
CA ASN A 380 5.91 25.56 -10.11
C ASN A 380 4.73 24.58 -9.95
N ALA A 381 4.28 23.96 -11.06
CA ALA A 381 3.33 22.88 -10.99
C ALA A 381 3.97 21.66 -10.33
N HIS A 382 3.23 21.02 -9.41
CA HIS A 382 3.60 19.73 -8.85
C HIS A 382 2.95 18.61 -9.67
N ILE A 383 3.76 17.72 -10.20
CA ILE A 383 3.35 16.58 -11.02
C ILE A 383 3.67 15.29 -10.27
N VAL A 384 2.73 14.37 -10.26
CA VAL A 384 2.95 13.01 -9.76
C VAL A 384 3.01 12.06 -10.95
N GLY A 385 4.12 11.37 -11.11
CA GLY A 385 4.33 10.35 -12.14
C GLY A 385 4.32 8.94 -11.56
N PHE A 386 3.65 8.02 -12.25
CA PHE A 386 3.60 6.60 -11.92
C PHE A 386 4.13 5.75 -13.07
N GLY A 387 4.92 4.78 -12.71
CA GLY A 387 5.46 3.79 -13.62
C GLY A 387 5.71 2.48 -12.91
N LYS A 388 6.49 1.62 -13.54
CA LYS A 388 6.93 0.37 -12.94
C LYS A 388 8.41 0.15 -13.20
N ASP A 389 9.08 -0.53 -12.28
CA ASP A 389 10.42 -1.05 -12.47
C ASP A 389 10.36 -2.56 -12.76
N GLU A 390 11.01 -2.97 -13.83
CA GLU A 390 11.23 -4.38 -14.11
C GLU A 390 12.71 -4.68 -13.94
N ARG A 391 13.06 -5.34 -12.85
CA ARG A 391 14.41 -5.88 -12.61
C ARG A 391 15.52 -4.82 -12.65
N ASP A 392 15.37 -3.76 -11.88
CA ASP A 392 16.37 -2.68 -11.77
C ASP A 392 16.64 -1.89 -13.06
N VAL A 393 15.70 -1.88 -14.00
CA VAL A 393 15.81 -1.08 -15.25
C VAL A 393 15.54 0.39 -14.96
N PHE A 394 14.65 0.67 -14.00
CA PHE A 394 14.24 2.01 -13.63
C PHE A 394 14.51 2.29 -12.15
N VAL A 395 15.71 2.74 -11.85
CA VAL A 395 16.18 3.09 -10.50
C VAL A 395 16.50 4.59 -10.47
N PRO A 396 15.53 5.45 -10.15
CA PRO A 396 15.65 6.91 -10.27
C PRO A 396 16.80 7.52 -9.48
N GLU A 397 17.16 6.92 -8.34
CA GLU A 397 18.29 7.40 -7.54
C GLU A 397 19.65 7.12 -8.14
N ARG A 398 19.77 6.13 -9.03
CA ARG A 398 21.01 5.82 -9.78
C ARG A 398 21.11 6.57 -11.10
N ASP A 399 19.95 6.75 -11.76
CA ASP A 399 19.88 7.38 -13.09
C ASP A 399 18.67 8.33 -13.18
N PRO A 400 18.77 9.51 -12.55
CA PRO A 400 17.67 10.48 -12.53
C PRO A 400 17.33 11.02 -13.93
N GLU A 401 18.26 11.00 -14.89
CA GLU A 401 18.01 11.46 -16.25
C GLU A 401 16.98 10.58 -16.97
N LYS A 402 16.93 9.27 -16.66
CA LYS A 402 15.86 8.40 -17.17
C LYS A 402 14.48 8.81 -16.64
N ALA A 403 14.40 9.24 -15.38
CA ALA A 403 13.15 9.72 -14.80
C ALA A 403 12.70 11.03 -15.45
N ILE A 404 13.63 11.96 -15.67
CA ILE A 404 13.38 13.23 -16.37
C ILE A 404 12.90 12.96 -17.81
N ASP A 405 13.60 12.10 -18.55
CA ASP A 405 13.21 11.71 -19.91
C ASP A 405 11.81 11.07 -19.93
N ALA A 406 11.48 10.23 -18.93
CA ALA A 406 10.17 9.62 -18.81
C ALA A 406 9.06 10.65 -18.57
N PHE A 407 9.30 11.68 -17.74
CA PHE A 407 8.37 12.81 -17.57
C PHE A 407 8.23 13.61 -18.86
N GLN A 408 9.33 13.95 -19.53
CA GLN A 408 9.31 14.70 -20.79
C GLN A 408 8.63 13.94 -21.93
N LYS A 409 8.67 12.61 -21.90
CA LYS A 409 7.90 11.76 -22.82
C LYS A 409 6.41 11.73 -22.52
N LEU A 410 6.00 11.81 -21.26
CA LEU A 410 4.59 11.95 -20.89
C LEU A 410 4.01 13.25 -21.45
N HIS A 411 4.68 14.35 -21.21
CA HIS A 411 4.33 15.67 -21.70
C HIS A 411 5.57 16.57 -21.73
N PRO A 412 5.73 17.50 -22.70
CA PRO A 412 6.78 18.49 -22.66
C PRO A 412 6.76 19.29 -21.35
N MET A 413 7.81 19.15 -20.54
CA MET A 413 7.95 19.85 -19.27
C MET A 413 9.43 20.01 -18.87
N GLU A 414 9.73 21.04 -18.09
CA GLU A 414 11.06 21.29 -17.54
C GLU A 414 11.07 20.92 -16.06
N VAL A 415 11.69 19.79 -15.73
CA VAL A 415 11.78 19.27 -14.35
C VAL A 415 12.86 20.02 -13.58
N GLU A 416 12.53 20.68 -12.49
CA GLU A 416 13.44 21.44 -11.63
C GLU A 416 13.85 20.66 -10.38
N LYS A 417 12.95 19.80 -9.87
CA LYS A 417 13.16 19.00 -8.66
C LYS A 417 12.34 17.71 -8.76
N MET A 418 12.87 16.62 -8.21
CA MET A 418 12.11 15.39 -7.96
C MET A 418 12.21 14.98 -6.49
N VAL A 419 11.12 14.46 -5.94
CA VAL A 419 11.07 13.86 -4.59
C VAL A 419 10.43 12.48 -4.72
N PHE A 420 11.09 11.45 -4.20
CA PHE A 420 10.61 10.08 -4.35
C PHE A 420 11.17 9.13 -3.30
N HIS A 421 10.54 7.97 -3.17
CA HIS A 421 11.05 6.81 -2.43
C HIS A 421 11.05 5.60 -3.35
N ASN A 422 12.15 4.89 -3.43
CA ASN A 422 12.20 3.67 -4.23
C ASN A 422 11.78 2.46 -3.36
N TRP A 423 10.49 2.11 -3.43
CA TRP A 423 9.92 1.00 -2.69
C TRP A 423 10.45 -0.37 -3.14
N ASN A 424 10.93 -0.47 -4.38
CA ASN A 424 11.42 -1.72 -4.97
C ASN A 424 12.81 -2.11 -4.43
N THR A 425 13.68 -1.13 -4.21
CA THR A 425 15.01 -1.32 -3.64
C THR A 425 15.05 -1.18 -2.12
N ASP A 426 13.95 -0.76 -1.51
CA ASP A 426 13.82 -0.59 -0.07
C ASP A 426 13.87 -1.96 0.65
N PRO A 427 14.80 -2.16 1.61
CA PRO A 427 14.99 -3.46 2.25
C PRO A 427 13.80 -3.91 3.11
N TRP A 428 12.89 -3.00 3.47
CA TRP A 428 11.75 -3.27 4.36
C TRP A 428 10.42 -3.35 3.64
N SER A 429 10.41 -3.28 2.29
CA SER A 429 9.20 -3.40 1.47
C SER A 429 9.37 -4.27 0.25
N GLN A 430 10.44 -4.07 -0.54
CA GLN A 430 10.75 -4.78 -1.80
C GLN A 430 9.54 -4.84 -2.75
N GLY A 431 8.87 -3.69 -2.91
CA GLY A 431 7.70 -3.51 -3.75
C GLY A 431 6.69 -2.53 -3.16
N GLY A 432 5.71 -2.16 -3.98
CA GLY A 432 4.62 -1.25 -3.64
C GLY A 432 3.41 -1.95 -2.99
N PRO A 433 2.18 -1.53 -3.33
CA PRO A 433 0.94 -2.19 -2.90
C PRO A 433 0.81 -3.59 -3.50
N ALA A 434 0.45 -4.59 -2.69
CA ALA A 434 0.44 -5.99 -3.13
C ALA A 434 -0.65 -6.27 -4.19
N TRP A 435 -0.23 -6.66 -5.38
CA TRP A 435 -1.06 -7.26 -6.43
C TRP A 435 -0.61 -8.69 -6.66
N TRP A 436 -1.56 -9.59 -6.88
CA TRP A 436 -1.29 -11.01 -6.91
C TRP A 436 -1.19 -11.57 -8.34
N ARG A 437 -0.52 -12.72 -8.41
CA ARG A 437 -0.38 -13.49 -9.63
C ARG A 437 -1.64 -14.33 -9.87
N PRO A 438 -1.87 -14.83 -11.09
CA PRO A 438 -2.80 -15.92 -11.30
C PRO A 438 -2.56 -17.08 -10.33
N GLU A 439 -3.64 -17.72 -9.89
CA GLU A 439 -3.68 -18.82 -8.92
C GLU A 439 -3.21 -18.49 -7.49
N PHE A 440 -2.82 -17.26 -7.21
CA PHE A 440 -2.25 -16.91 -5.89
C PHE A 440 -3.33 -16.81 -4.82
N MET A 441 -4.47 -16.21 -5.13
CA MET A 441 -5.54 -16.02 -4.17
C MET A 441 -6.13 -17.37 -3.71
N SER A 442 -6.51 -18.22 -4.64
CA SER A 442 -7.11 -19.53 -4.36
C SER A 442 -6.17 -20.50 -3.64
N LYS A 443 -4.85 -20.37 -3.86
CA LYS A 443 -3.86 -21.27 -3.26
C LYS A 443 -3.32 -20.80 -1.91
N TYR A 444 -3.20 -19.48 -1.67
CA TYR A 444 -2.37 -18.98 -0.57
C TYR A 444 -3.08 -18.01 0.37
N GLN A 445 -4.24 -17.43 0.01
CA GLN A 445 -4.88 -16.40 0.83
C GLN A 445 -5.20 -16.90 2.24
N ASP A 446 -5.87 -18.04 2.36
CA ASP A 446 -6.27 -18.60 3.66
C ASP A 446 -5.06 -18.90 4.54
N GLU A 447 -3.99 -19.42 3.95
CA GLU A 447 -2.74 -19.68 4.66
C GLU A 447 -2.05 -18.41 5.13
N LEU A 448 -1.98 -17.37 4.28
CA LEU A 448 -1.36 -16.09 4.65
C LEU A 448 -2.10 -15.38 5.78
N GLN A 449 -3.41 -15.58 5.87
CA GLN A 449 -4.27 -15.04 6.94
C GLN A 449 -4.26 -15.90 8.20
N SER A 450 -3.83 -17.15 8.10
CA SER A 450 -3.76 -18.04 9.26
C SER A 450 -2.65 -17.64 10.24
N ARG A 451 -2.76 -18.04 11.48
CA ARG A 451 -1.70 -17.88 12.46
C ARG A 451 -0.71 -19.04 12.41
N HIS A 452 0.50 -18.83 12.93
CA HIS A 452 1.51 -19.86 13.12
C HIS A 452 1.86 -19.96 14.61
N GLY A 453 1.28 -20.95 15.30
CA GLY A 453 1.42 -21.05 16.74
C GLY A 453 0.91 -19.80 17.48
N GLN A 454 1.79 -19.11 18.17
CA GLN A 454 1.50 -17.85 18.88
C GLN A 454 1.77 -16.58 18.03
N VAL A 455 2.13 -16.76 16.76
CA VAL A 455 2.41 -15.66 15.82
C VAL A 455 1.19 -15.40 14.92
N PHE A 456 0.67 -14.18 14.95
CA PHE A 456 -0.39 -13.68 14.10
C PHE A 456 0.22 -12.88 12.97
N PHE A 457 -0.25 -13.08 11.75
CA PHE A 457 0.20 -12.35 10.57
C PHE A 457 -0.87 -11.34 10.16
N ALA A 458 -0.49 -10.06 10.10
CA ALA A 458 -1.41 -8.97 9.84
C ALA A 458 -0.78 -7.97 8.88
N SER A 459 -1.05 -8.12 7.57
CA SER A 459 -0.55 -7.20 6.55
C SER A 459 -1.65 -6.83 5.56
N ALA A 460 -1.59 -5.63 5.01
CA ALA A 460 -2.41 -5.21 3.90
C ALA A 460 -2.34 -6.17 2.71
N ASP A 461 -1.22 -6.91 2.59
CA ASP A 461 -0.91 -7.75 1.43
C ASP A 461 -1.85 -8.95 1.26
N TRP A 462 -2.62 -9.30 2.28
CA TRP A 462 -3.63 -10.39 2.26
C TRP A 462 -4.95 -10.03 2.92
N ALA A 463 -5.27 -8.74 3.05
CA ALA A 463 -6.57 -8.31 3.56
C ALA A 463 -7.73 -8.81 2.69
N HIS A 464 -8.90 -9.02 3.32
CA HIS A 464 -10.09 -9.50 2.62
C HIS A 464 -10.72 -8.42 1.75
N GLY A 465 -10.88 -7.20 2.30
CA GLY A 465 -11.53 -6.08 1.62
C GLY A 465 -10.60 -5.31 0.71
N TRP A 466 -10.16 -4.16 1.17
CA TRP A 466 -9.26 -3.26 0.47
C TRP A 466 -7.80 -3.71 0.58
N ARG A 467 -7.49 -4.91 0.03
CA ARG A 467 -6.12 -5.42 0.00
C ARG A 467 -5.17 -4.39 -0.60
N ALA A 468 -3.94 -4.36 -0.09
CA ALA A 468 -2.88 -3.45 -0.52
C ALA A 468 -3.08 -1.97 -0.14
N SER A 469 -4.18 -1.61 0.52
CA SER A 469 -4.47 -0.25 0.96
C SER A 469 -4.22 -0.05 2.46
N ILE A 470 -4.33 1.20 2.92
CA ILE A 470 -4.31 1.55 4.35
C ILE A 470 -5.47 0.86 5.08
N ASP A 471 -6.66 0.83 4.47
CA ASP A 471 -7.85 0.19 5.03
C ASP A 471 -7.65 -1.30 5.29
N GLY A 472 -7.07 -2.02 4.31
CA GLY A 472 -6.74 -3.43 4.48
C GLY A 472 -5.68 -3.68 5.56
N ALA A 473 -4.74 -2.74 5.74
CA ALA A 473 -3.79 -2.82 6.85
C ALA A 473 -4.49 -2.68 8.21
N LEU A 474 -5.40 -1.73 8.34
CA LEU A 474 -6.20 -1.50 9.55
C LEU A 474 -7.11 -2.70 9.84
N GLU A 475 -7.78 -3.26 8.81
CA GLU A 475 -8.57 -4.48 8.89
C GLU A 475 -7.78 -5.61 9.56
N GLN A 476 -6.61 -5.93 9.02
CA GLN A 476 -5.78 -7.04 9.49
C GLN A 476 -5.23 -6.80 10.90
N GLY A 477 -4.83 -5.56 11.21
CA GLY A 477 -4.38 -5.17 12.54
C GLY A 477 -5.47 -5.33 13.59
N SER A 478 -6.69 -4.87 13.29
CA SER A 478 -7.87 -5.00 14.17
C SER A 478 -8.24 -6.46 14.41
N GLN A 479 -8.27 -7.30 13.37
CA GLN A 479 -8.57 -8.72 13.49
C GLN A 479 -7.57 -9.44 14.39
N ALA A 480 -6.27 -9.20 14.22
CA ALA A 480 -5.23 -9.80 15.07
C ALA A 480 -5.35 -9.34 16.53
N ALA A 481 -5.57 -8.04 16.75
CA ALA A 481 -5.78 -7.50 18.10
C ALA A 481 -6.97 -8.12 18.80
N LEU A 482 -8.12 -8.19 18.13
CA LEU A 482 -9.37 -8.77 18.70
C LEU A 482 -9.19 -10.23 19.10
N GLN A 483 -8.49 -11.03 18.30
CA GLN A 483 -8.20 -12.42 18.62
C GLN A 483 -7.31 -12.53 19.86
N ILE A 484 -6.22 -11.77 19.91
CA ILE A 484 -5.28 -11.77 21.04
C ILE A 484 -5.97 -11.30 22.33
N ILE A 485 -6.75 -10.23 22.28
CA ILE A 485 -7.49 -9.71 23.44
C ILE A 485 -8.45 -10.76 23.98
N ARG A 486 -9.21 -11.43 23.10
CA ARG A 486 -10.13 -12.52 23.51
C ARG A 486 -9.40 -13.67 24.18
N GLU A 487 -8.28 -14.12 23.61
CA GLU A 487 -7.49 -15.23 24.15
C GLU A 487 -6.89 -14.90 25.52
N LEU A 488 -6.28 -13.73 25.68
CA LEU A 488 -5.57 -13.38 26.91
C LEU A 488 -6.52 -12.99 28.04
N LYS A 489 -7.64 -12.28 27.74
CA LYS A 489 -8.64 -11.94 28.76
C LYS A 489 -9.50 -13.13 29.20
N SER A 490 -9.87 -14.03 28.29
CA SER A 490 -10.59 -15.26 28.67
C SER A 490 -9.74 -16.21 29.50
N ALA A 491 -8.42 -16.19 29.34
CA ALA A 491 -7.50 -16.95 30.16
C ALA A 491 -7.40 -16.42 31.61
N CYS A 492 -7.53 -15.10 31.82
CA CYS A 492 -7.56 -14.47 33.14
C CYS A 492 -8.86 -14.77 33.92
N ASN A 493 -9.98 -15.00 33.23
CA ASN A 493 -11.28 -15.23 33.85
C ASN A 493 -11.61 -16.71 34.11
N LYS A 494 -10.71 -17.66 33.83
CA LYS A 494 -10.89 -19.05 34.22
C LYS A 494 -10.66 -19.17 35.74
N PRO A 495 -11.65 -19.65 36.54
CA PRO A 495 -11.46 -19.87 37.96
C PRO A 495 -10.29 -20.86 38.14
N VAL A 496 -9.33 -20.47 38.99
CA VAL A 496 -8.28 -21.40 39.46
C VAL A 496 -8.98 -22.63 40.01
N LYS A 497 -8.94 -23.75 39.30
CA LYS A 497 -9.38 -25.04 39.87
C LYS A 497 -8.54 -25.25 41.10
N ALA A 498 -9.20 -25.14 42.26
CA ALA A 498 -8.57 -25.50 43.51
C ALA A 498 -8.02 -26.93 43.35
N ARG A 499 -6.74 -27.09 43.55
CA ARG A 499 -6.11 -28.40 43.72
C ARG A 499 -6.60 -28.90 45.10
N MET A 500 -7.55 -29.83 45.10
CA MET A 500 -7.77 -30.72 46.22
C MET A 500 -6.69 -31.77 46.24
#